data_1478e011fd2703499f1c8020b6cfca57
#
_entry.id   1478e011fd2703499f1c8020b6cfca57
#
_cell.length_a   1.000
_cell.length_b   1.000
_cell.length_c   1.000
_cell.angle_alpha   90.00
_cell.angle_beta   90.00
_cell.angle_gamma   90.00
#
_symmetry.space_group_name_H-M   'P 1'
#
loop_
_entity.id
_entity.type
_entity.pdbx_description
1 polymer ?
#
loop_
_entity_poly.entity_id
_entity_poly.type
_entity_poly.pdbx_seq_one_letter_code
_entity_poly.pdbx_strand_id
1 'polypeptide(L)'
;MAVLITRPDERGKQLVDWLNQAGIVALYLPLFNIEAGAELADLPIKLAQLKEGDYVLAVSKSAVDFAAKTLNDTGFHWRKDLHYFTVGHRNAQYLACQTEGTVRYPLSVEASEGLLNLPAMQNLNNKTVLILRGNGGREYFAQQAKLRGAQIEYLECYHRTPICYNNEEQTSICKRSGVQTIVATSLETVQALLKLVPETEHPWLKDCRLVTVSRRIANFAEQIGWKRTIIAPR
;
A
#
# COMPACT_ATOMS: atom_id res chain seq x y z
N MET A 1 -13.85 4.03 25.22
CA MET A 1 -13.17 3.12 24.27
C MET A 1 -12.86 3.92 23.02
N ALA A 2 -11.60 4.01 22.63
CA ALA A 2 -11.17 4.74 21.45
C ALA A 2 -10.47 3.82 20.44
N VAL A 3 -10.48 4.24 19.17
CA VAL A 3 -9.84 3.55 18.04
C VAL A 3 -8.65 4.38 17.56
N LEU A 4 -7.50 3.77 17.39
CA LEU A 4 -6.31 4.40 16.83
C LEU A 4 -6.20 4.05 15.33
N ILE A 5 -6.20 5.08 14.49
CA ILE A 5 -6.03 4.96 13.04
C ILE A 5 -4.60 5.37 12.68
N THR A 6 -3.84 4.45 12.10
CA THR A 6 -2.42 4.64 11.80
C THR A 6 -2.10 4.82 10.32
N ARG A 7 -3.12 4.72 9.47
CA ARG A 7 -2.97 4.85 8.03
C ARG A 7 -2.54 6.27 7.63
N PRO A 8 -1.45 6.46 6.85
CA PRO A 8 -0.84 7.77 6.62
C PRO A 8 -1.46 8.61 5.49
N ASP A 9 -2.57 8.18 4.90
CA ASP A 9 -3.20 8.84 3.75
C ASP A 9 -4.55 9.48 4.10
N GLU A 10 -5.15 10.18 3.13
CA GLU A 10 -6.47 10.79 3.28
C GLU A 10 -7.57 9.80 3.68
N ARG A 11 -7.45 8.53 3.29
CA ARG A 11 -8.39 7.48 3.73
C ARG A 11 -8.30 7.22 5.23
N GLY A 12 -7.11 7.42 5.83
CA GLY A 12 -6.94 7.35 7.28
C GLY A 12 -7.70 8.47 7.97
N LYS A 13 -7.54 9.70 7.51
CA LYS A 13 -8.28 10.86 8.04
C LYS A 13 -9.80 10.69 7.86
N GLN A 14 -10.22 10.28 6.67
CA GLN A 14 -11.63 10.04 6.38
C GLN A 14 -12.24 8.96 7.29
N LEU A 15 -11.48 7.91 7.60
CA LEU A 15 -11.93 6.88 8.53
C LEU A 15 -12.12 7.44 9.96
N VAL A 16 -11.20 8.31 10.40
CA VAL A 16 -11.32 9.01 11.68
C VAL A 16 -12.62 9.84 11.72
N ASP A 17 -12.87 10.62 10.66
CA ASP A 17 -14.07 11.45 10.57
C ASP A 17 -15.35 10.61 10.62
N TRP A 18 -15.41 9.52 9.85
CA TRP A 18 -16.57 8.62 9.84
C TRP A 18 -16.82 7.96 11.20
N LEU A 19 -15.75 7.52 11.88
CA LEU A 19 -15.89 6.94 13.22
C LEU A 19 -16.39 7.97 14.23
N ASN A 20 -15.84 9.18 14.21
CA ASN A 20 -16.27 10.26 15.10
C ASN A 20 -17.73 10.67 14.83
N GLN A 21 -18.16 10.75 13.56
CA GLN A 21 -19.55 10.99 13.19
C GLN A 21 -20.48 9.88 13.66
N ALA A 22 -20.01 8.65 13.72
CA ALA A 22 -20.74 7.50 14.25
C ALA A 22 -20.71 7.41 15.78
N GLY A 23 -20.18 8.41 16.48
CA GLY A 23 -20.06 8.43 17.94
C GLY A 23 -18.95 7.55 18.52
N ILE A 24 -18.02 7.08 17.67
CA ILE A 24 -16.87 6.28 18.08
C ILE A 24 -15.65 7.19 18.13
N VAL A 25 -15.08 7.38 19.32
CA VAL A 25 -13.86 8.17 19.49
C VAL A 25 -12.72 7.56 18.67
N ALA A 26 -12.17 8.31 17.74
CA ALA A 26 -11.05 7.89 16.92
C ALA A 26 -9.92 8.90 16.97
N LEU A 27 -8.70 8.40 17.13
CA LEU A 27 -7.45 9.17 17.11
C LEU A 27 -6.71 8.88 15.81
N TYR A 28 -6.09 9.91 15.25
CA TYR A 28 -5.26 9.81 14.06
C TYR A 28 -3.77 9.90 14.44
N LEU A 29 -3.02 8.83 14.19
CA LEU A 29 -1.58 8.76 14.42
C LEU A 29 -0.90 8.12 13.21
N PRO A 30 -0.67 8.87 12.14
CA PRO A 30 0.06 8.36 10.98
C PRO A 30 1.51 8.08 11.39
N LEU A 31 2.05 6.94 10.94
CA LEU A 31 3.43 6.53 11.29
C LEU A 31 4.43 6.83 10.19
N PHE A 32 3.95 7.20 9.00
CA PHE A 32 4.76 7.54 7.83
C PHE A 32 4.25 8.80 7.15
N ASN A 33 5.18 9.60 6.62
CA ASN A 33 4.91 10.53 5.55
C ASN A 33 5.00 9.80 4.21
N ILE A 34 4.17 10.21 3.24
CA ILE A 34 4.22 9.73 1.86
C ILE A 34 4.61 10.92 1.00
N GLU A 35 5.76 10.84 0.36
CA GLU A 35 6.35 11.92 -0.43
C GLU A 35 6.66 11.44 -1.84
N ALA A 36 6.79 12.39 -2.79
CA ALA A 36 7.14 12.10 -4.17
C ALA A 36 8.49 11.38 -4.26
N GLY A 37 8.56 10.33 -5.06
CA GLY A 37 9.80 9.59 -5.32
C GLY A 37 10.74 10.37 -6.24
N ALA A 38 12.05 10.21 -6.04
CA ALA A 38 13.06 10.89 -6.84
C ALA A 38 13.06 10.46 -8.32
N GLU A 39 12.58 9.24 -8.60
CA GLU A 39 12.56 8.67 -9.96
C GLU A 39 11.35 9.11 -10.79
N LEU A 40 10.41 9.87 -10.23
CA LEU A 40 9.20 10.32 -10.96
C LEU A 40 9.53 11.13 -12.22
N ALA A 41 10.62 11.90 -12.20
CA ALA A 41 11.06 12.66 -13.39
C ALA A 41 11.39 11.75 -14.57
N ASP A 42 11.77 10.50 -14.34
CA ASP A 42 12.12 9.51 -15.36
C ASP A 42 10.89 8.79 -15.94
N LEU A 43 9.72 8.95 -15.35
CA LEU A 43 8.50 8.24 -15.77
C LEU A 43 8.17 8.41 -17.25
N PRO A 44 8.19 9.62 -17.83
CA PRO A 44 7.92 9.79 -19.26
C PRO A 44 8.90 9.02 -20.14
N ILE A 45 10.19 9.05 -19.79
CA ILE A 45 11.25 8.36 -20.53
C ILE A 45 11.07 6.85 -20.42
N LYS A 46 10.85 6.32 -19.21
CA LYS A 46 10.63 4.89 -19.00
C LYS A 46 9.39 4.38 -19.73
N LEU A 47 8.30 5.13 -19.75
CA LEU A 47 7.12 4.77 -20.53
C LEU A 47 7.42 4.79 -22.04
N ALA A 48 8.19 5.76 -22.53
CA ALA A 48 8.56 5.85 -23.95
C ALA A 48 9.46 4.69 -24.41
N GLN A 49 10.28 4.14 -23.53
CA GLN A 49 11.18 3.01 -23.80
C GLN A 49 10.48 1.65 -23.90
N LEU A 50 9.27 1.53 -23.35
CA LEU A 50 8.48 0.30 -23.46
C LEU A 50 8.06 0.05 -24.89
N LYS A 51 7.99 -1.21 -25.28
CA LYS A 51 7.47 -1.64 -26.58
C LYS A 51 5.95 -1.77 -26.52
N GLU A 52 5.31 -1.70 -27.67
CA GLU A 52 3.88 -2.01 -27.80
C GLU A 52 3.57 -3.38 -27.18
N GLY A 53 2.52 -3.41 -26.36
CA GLY A 53 2.11 -4.62 -25.66
C GLY A 53 2.93 -4.97 -24.42
N ASP A 54 3.88 -4.13 -24.00
CA ASP A 54 4.52 -4.25 -22.70
C ASP A 54 3.57 -3.90 -21.56
N TYR A 55 3.98 -4.20 -20.34
CA TYR A 55 3.13 -4.18 -19.16
C TYR A 55 3.52 -3.07 -18.19
N VAL A 56 2.52 -2.42 -17.61
CA VAL A 56 2.68 -1.47 -16.51
C VAL A 56 1.86 -1.98 -15.32
N LEU A 57 2.51 -2.22 -14.21
CA LEU A 57 1.89 -2.65 -12.96
C LEU A 57 1.96 -1.55 -11.91
N ALA A 58 0.82 -1.01 -11.49
CA ALA A 58 0.75 -0.10 -10.35
C ALA A 58 0.36 -0.86 -9.08
N VAL A 59 1.23 -0.87 -8.08
CA VAL A 59 1.03 -1.68 -6.86
C VAL A 59 0.14 -1.02 -5.81
N SER A 60 -0.13 0.27 -5.92
CA SER A 60 -0.93 1.03 -4.94
C SER A 60 -1.56 2.27 -5.55
N LYS A 61 -2.58 2.81 -4.85
CA LYS A 61 -3.19 4.09 -5.21
C LYS A 61 -2.17 5.23 -5.22
N SER A 62 -1.26 5.28 -4.24
CA SER A 62 -0.22 6.31 -4.18
C SER A 62 0.69 6.27 -5.41
N ALA A 63 1.06 5.08 -5.90
CA ALA A 63 1.85 4.95 -7.13
C ALA A 63 1.10 5.55 -8.33
N VAL A 64 -0.20 5.30 -8.44
CA VAL A 64 -1.04 5.89 -9.51
C VAL A 64 -1.14 7.39 -9.36
N ASP A 65 -1.40 7.92 -8.15
CA ASP A 65 -1.55 9.35 -7.89
C ASP A 65 -0.30 10.14 -8.29
N PHE A 66 0.87 9.71 -7.83
CA PHE A 66 2.13 10.39 -8.13
C PHE A 66 2.50 10.26 -9.62
N ALA A 67 2.31 9.09 -10.22
CA ALA A 67 2.57 8.89 -11.65
C ALA A 67 1.63 9.74 -12.51
N ALA A 68 0.32 9.72 -12.24
CA ALA A 68 -0.65 10.51 -12.98
C ALA A 68 -0.39 12.01 -12.85
N LYS A 69 -0.09 12.49 -11.63
CA LYS A 69 0.28 13.88 -11.40
C LYS A 69 1.51 14.27 -12.22
N THR A 70 2.55 13.46 -12.21
CA THR A 70 3.78 13.73 -12.98
C THR A 70 3.51 13.82 -14.48
N LEU A 71 2.73 12.89 -15.04
CA LEU A 71 2.38 12.94 -16.45
C LEU A 71 1.58 14.20 -16.78
N ASN A 72 0.59 14.55 -15.96
CA ASN A 72 -0.21 15.76 -16.16
C ASN A 72 0.65 17.03 -16.08
N ASP A 73 1.51 17.14 -15.07
CA ASP A 73 2.37 18.31 -14.87
C ASP A 73 3.41 18.49 -15.99
N THR A 74 3.82 17.38 -16.61
CA THR A 74 4.82 17.39 -17.70
C THR A 74 4.20 17.38 -19.11
N GLY A 75 2.87 17.31 -19.22
CA GLY A 75 2.16 17.27 -20.50
C GLY A 75 2.26 15.93 -21.24
N PHE A 76 2.73 14.87 -20.57
CA PHE A 76 2.74 13.53 -21.12
C PHE A 76 1.45 12.78 -20.80
N HIS A 77 1.17 11.74 -21.58
CA HIS A 77 -0.04 10.93 -21.43
C HIS A 77 0.29 9.46 -21.22
N TRP A 78 -0.64 8.75 -20.58
CA TRP A 78 -0.59 7.30 -20.53
C TRP A 78 -0.70 6.71 -21.93
N ARG A 79 0.18 5.78 -22.26
CA ARG A 79 0.19 5.14 -23.58
C ARG A 79 -0.95 4.14 -23.71
N LYS A 80 -1.66 4.17 -24.83
CA LYS A 80 -2.81 3.30 -25.12
C LYS A 80 -2.40 1.91 -25.65
N ASP A 81 -1.17 1.76 -26.11
CA ASP A 81 -0.60 0.52 -26.67
C ASP A 81 0.07 -0.38 -25.60
N LEU A 82 0.01 0.01 -24.33
CA LEU A 82 0.49 -0.78 -23.20
C LEU A 82 -0.66 -1.51 -22.48
N HIS A 83 -0.33 -2.54 -21.75
CA HIS A 83 -1.27 -3.27 -20.89
C HIS A 83 -1.08 -2.88 -19.43
N TYR A 84 -2.15 -2.46 -18.78
CA TYR A 84 -2.13 -1.97 -17.41
C TYR A 84 -2.69 -3.00 -16.43
N PHE A 85 -2.03 -3.12 -15.28
CA PHE A 85 -2.36 -4.08 -14.24
C PHE A 85 -2.32 -3.44 -12.86
N THR A 86 -3.14 -3.95 -11.95
CA THR A 86 -3.07 -3.67 -10.50
C THR A 86 -3.37 -4.93 -9.71
N VAL A 87 -3.12 -4.89 -8.41
CA VAL A 87 -3.35 -6.05 -7.52
C VAL A 87 -4.79 -6.10 -7.00
N GLY A 88 -5.51 -4.97 -6.97
CA GLY A 88 -6.84 -4.90 -6.37
C GLY A 88 -7.84 -4.11 -7.21
N HIS A 89 -9.12 -4.48 -7.06
CA HIS A 89 -10.24 -3.90 -7.80
C HIS A 89 -10.34 -2.38 -7.72
N ARG A 90 -10.22 -1.81 -6.51
CA ARG A 90 -10.32 -0.34 -6.32
C ARG A 90 -9.20 0.42 -7.03
N ASN A 91 -8.00 -0.14 -7.02
CA ASN A 91 -6.87 0.46 -7.75
C ASN A 91 -7.03 0.30 -9.25
N ALA A 92 -7.64 -0.81 -9.71
CA ALA A 92 -7.93 -1.02 -11.13
C ALA A 92 -8.93 0.01 -11.67
N GLN A 93 -10.03 0.25 -10.97
CA GLN A 93 -10.99 1.29 -11.31
C GLN A 93 -10.31 2.68 -11.36
N TYR A 94 -9.49 2.97 -10.36
CA TYR A 94 -8.82 4.26 -10.28
C TYR A 94 -7.81 4.46 -11.41
N LEU A 95 -6.97 3.46 -11.69
CA LEU A 95 -6.01 3.52 -12.80
C LEU A 95 -6.73 3.56 -14.15
N ALA A 96 -7.85 2.85 -14.31
CA ALA A 96 -8.66 2.90 -15.54
C ALA A 96 -9.18 4.30 -15.84
N CYS A 97 -9.60 5.04 -14.80
CA CYS A 97 -10.00 6.45 -14.96
C CYS A 97 -8.82 7.33 -15.40
N GLN A 98 -7.60 7.06 -14.92
CA GLN A 98 -6.41 7.85 -15.29
C GLN A 98 -5.90 7.51 -16.68
N THR A 99 -5.92 6.24 -17.07
CA THR A 99 -5.44 5.78 -18.38
C THR A 99 -6.51 5.85 -19.47
N GLU A 100 -7.77 6.09 -19.10
CA GLU A 100 -8.95 6.00 -19.99
C GLU A 100 -8.97 4.68 -20.76
N GLY A 101 -8.60 3.59 -20.09
CA GLY A 101 -8.43 2.29 -20.71
C GLY A 101 -8.70 1.12 -19.78
N THR A 102 -8.57 -0.09 -20.33
CA THR A 102 -8.77 -1.31 -19.56
C THR A 102 -7.60 -1.59 -18.64
N VAL A 103 -7.89 -1.85 -17.38
CA VAL A 103 -6.92 -2.30 -16.37
C VAL A 103 -7.31 -3.69 -15.89
N ARG A 104 -6.35 -4.60 -15.90
CA ARG A 104 -6.54 -6.00 -15.47
C ARG A 104 -6.11 -6.17 -14.02
N TYR A 105 -6.86 -6.98 -13.29
CA TYR A 105 -6.59 -7.30 -11.89
C TYR A 105 -7.12 -8.69 -11.54
N PRO A 106 -6.61 -9.35 -10.49
CA PRO A 106 -7.10 -10.65 -10.07
C PRO A 106 -8.49 -10.55 -9.43
N LEU A 107 -9.43 -11.40 -9.85
CA LEU A 107 -10.80 -11.39 -9.35
C LEU A 107 -10.98 -12.13 -8.01
N SER A 108 -10.17 -13.16 -7.76
CA SER A 108 -10.33 -14.04 -6.59
C SER A 108 -9.40 -13.71 -5.43
N VAL A 109 -8.15 -13.37 -5.73
CA VAL A 109 -7.11 -13.08 -4.72
C VAL A 109 -6.44 -11.78 -5.07
N GLU A 110 -6.79 -10.71 -4.37
CA GLU A 110 -6.18 -9.38 -4.55
C GLU A 110 -4.77 -9.33 -3.94
N ALA A 111 -3.86 -10.10 -4.53
CA ALA A 111 -2.46 -10.22 -4.13
C ALA A 111 -1.58 -10.56 -5.34
N SER A 112 -0.27 -10.53 -5.15
CA SER A 112 0.70 -10.90 -6.21
C SER A 112 0.46 -12.30 -6.76
N GLU A 113 0.04 -13.24 -5.92
CA GLU A 113 -0.30 -14.61 -6.28
C GLU A 113 -1.48 -14.66 -7.27
N GLY A 114 -2.53 -13.90 -6.96
CA GLY A 114 -3.70 -13.81 -7.87
C GLY A 114 -3.35 -13.15 -9.19
N LEU A 115 -2.52 -12.10 -9.16
CA LEU A 115 -2.05 -11.43 -10.37
C LEU A 115 -1.27 -12.40 -11.28
N LEU A 116 -0.38 -13.21 -10.69
CA LEU A 116 0.41 -14.22 -11.41
C LEU A 116 -0.44 -15.35 -12.01
N ASN A 117 -1.68 -15.52 -11.54
CA ASN A 117 -2.62 -16.51 -12.09
C ASN A 117 -3.41 -16.00 -13.31
N LEU A 118 -3.31 -14.72 -13.63
CA LEU A 118 -3.95 -14.20 -14.84
C LEU A 118 -3.36 -14.85 -16.10
N PRO A 119 -4.18 -15.12 -17.13
CA PRO A 119 -3.70 -15.67 -18.41
C PRO A 119 -2.55 -14.87 -19.01
N ALA A 120 -2.60 -13.53 -18.92
CA ALA A 120 -1.58 -12.64 -19.43
C ALA A 120 -0.21 -12.78 -18.71
N MET A 121 -0.18 -13.40 -17.54
CA MET A 121 1.05 -13.58 -16.74
C MET A 121 1.67 -14.98 -16.87
N GLN A 122 1.10 -15.87 -17.69
CA GLN A 122 1.60 -17.25 -17.81
C GLN A 122 2.87 -17.34 -18.65
N ASN A 123 2.97 -16.53 -19.68
CA ASN A 123 4.17 -16.43 -20.52
C ASN A 123 4.56 -14.96 -20.69
N LEU A 124 5.70 -14.60 -20.14
CA LEU A 124 6.22 -13.23 -20.14
C LEU A 124 7.52 -13.11 -20.97
N ASN A 125 7.82 -14.08 -21.82
CA ASN A 125 8.96 -14.02 -22.70
C ASN A 125 8.90 -12.75 -23.58
N ASN A 126 10.01 -12.04 -23.67
CA ASN A 126 10.14 -10.79 -24.42
C ASN A 126 9.22 -9.65 -23.95
N LYS A 127 8.63 -9.74 -22.76
CA LYS A 127 7.86 -8.67 -22.14
C LYS A 127 8.71 -7.90 -21.14
N THR A 128 8.57 -6.58 -21.18
CA THR A 128 9.03 -5.71 -20.09
C THR A 128 7.85 -5.36 -19.21
N VAL A 129 8.03 -5.48 -17.90
CA VAL A 129 7.03 -5.07 -16.90
C VAL A 129 7.62 -3.91 -16.11
N LEU A 130 7.06 -2.71 -16.32
CA LEU A 130 7.38 -1.53 -15.51
C LEU A 130 6.50 -1.54 -14.26
N ILE A 131 7.13 -1.66 -13.09
CA ILE A 131 6.43 -1.69 -11.79
C ILE A 131 6.51 -0.30 -11.16
N LEU A 132 5.36 0.35 -11.06
CA LEU A 132 5.18 1.63 -10.37
C LEU A 132 4.93 1.33 -8.88
N ARG A 133 5.86 1.74 -8.02
CA ARG A 133 5.87 1.35 -6.60
C ARG A 133 6.35 2.48 -5.68
N GLY A 134 6.34 2.22 -4.38
CA GLY A 134 7.07 3.02 -3.39
C GLY A 134 8.48 2.47 -3.14
N ASN A 135 9.19 3.07 -2.19
CA ASN A 135 10.55 2.70 -1.78
C ASN A 135 10.67 1.36 -1.03
N GLY A 136 9.66 0.54 -1.07
CA GLY A 136 9.63 -0.77 -0.47
C GLY A 136 8.48 -1.58 -1.04
N GLY A 137 8.34 -2.80 -0.57
CA GLY A 137 7.25 -3.66 -0.98
C GLY A 137 7.71 -5.07 -1.28
N ARG A 138 6.76 -5.88 -1.67
CA ARG A 138 6.95 -7.31 -1.86
C ARG A 138 7.61 -7.58 -3.22
N GLU A 139 8.72 -8.32 -3.22
CA GLU A 139 9.45 -8.69 -4.44
C GLU A 139 8.89 -9.95 -5.14
N TYR A 140 7.95 -10.63 -4.51
CA TYR A 140 7.45 -11.93 -4.97
C TYR A 140 6.96 -11.91 -6.43
N PHE A 141 6.16 -10.90 -6.80
CA PHE A 141 5.68 -10.77 -8.18
C PHE A 141 6.85 -10.67 -9.17
N ALA A 142 7.79 -9.78 -8.89
CA ALA A 142 8.93 -9.53 -9.78
C ALA A 142 9.81 -10.77 -9.94
N GLN A 143 10.07 -11.49 -8.84
CA GLN A 143 10.84 -12.73 -8.88
C GLN A 143 10.16 -13.79 -9.75
N GLN A 144 8.85 -14.00 -9.57
CA GLN A 144 8.08 -14.96 -10.35
C GLN A 144 7.95 -14.55 -11.82
N ALA A 145 7.74 -13.26 -12.10
CA ALA A 145 7.66 -12.75 -13.47
C ALA A 145 9.00 -12.91 -14.23
N LYS A 146 10.14 -12.68 -13.57
CA LYS A 146 11.47 -12.96 -14.13
C LYS A 146 11.63 -14.43 -14.49
N LEU A 147 11.20 -15.33 -13.62
CA LEU A 147 11.24 -16.79 -13.90
C LEU A 147 10.38 -17.18 -15.11
N ARG A 148 9.36 -16.37 -15.44
CA ARG A 148 8.49 -16.54 -16.62
C ARG A 148 8.99 -15.79 -17.86
N GLY A 149 10.22 -15.24 -17.81
CA GLY A 149 10.89 -14.61 -18.95
C GLY A 149 10.73 -13.09 -19.05
N ALA A 150 10.12 -12.41 -18.07
CA ALA A 150 9.98 -10.96 -18.09
C ALA A 150 11.29 -10.22 -17.80
N GLN A 151 11.48 -9.09 -18.47
CA GLN A 151 12.34 -8.02 -17.96
C GLN A 151 11.56 -7.18 -16.96
N ILE A 152 12.11 -6.95 -15.77
CA ILE A 152 11.49 -6.15 -14.74
C ILE A 152 12.22 -4.83 -14.60
N GLU A 153 11.45 -3.75 -14.72
CA GLU A 153 11.90 -2.41 -14.40
C GLU A 153 11.05 -1.85 -13.26
N TYR A 154 11.67 -1.04 -12.43
CA TYR A 154 10.99 -0.35 -11.35
C TYR A 154 11.00 1.15 -11.58
N LEU A 155 9.98 1.80 -11.05
CA LEU A 155 9.96 3.25 -10.87
C LEU A 155 9.41 3.55 -9.48
N GLU A 156 10.24 4.17 -8.66
CA GLU A 156 9.85 4.65 -7.35
C GLU A 156 9.03 5.94 -7.49
N CYS A 157 7.70 5.79 -7.46
CA CYS A 157 6.76 6.91 -7.57
C CYS A 157 6.66 7.71 -6.26
N TYR A 158 6.87 7.06 -5.14
CA TYR A 158 6.78 7.68 -3.81
C TYR A 158 7.67 6.95 -2.82
N HIS A 159 8.00 7.64 -1.74
CA HIS A 159 8.65 6.99 -0.61
C HIS A 159 7.90 7.28 0.69
N ARG A 160 8.02 6.33 1.60
CA ARG A 160 7.52 6.43 2.96
C ARG A 160 8.68 6.73 3.87
N THR A 161 8.59 7.82 4.62
CA THR A 161 9.54 8.17 5.66
C THR A 161 8.87 8.05 7.01
N PRO A 162 9.50 7.40 8.01
CA PRO A 162 8.96 7.35 9.36
C PRO A 162 8.77 8.76 9.93
N ILE A 163 7.65 8.96 10.63
CA ILE A 163 7.44 10.19 11.41
C ILE A 163 8.06 9.98 12.78
N CYS A 164 8.92 10.91 13.18
CA CYS A 164 9.52 10.91 14.52
C CYS A 164 8.55 11.55 15.51
N TYR A 165 8.13 10.78 16.50
CA TYR A 165 7.31 11.22 17.61
C TYR A 165 8.10 11.12 18.92
N ASN A 166 7.63 11.83 19.96
CA ASN A 166 7.98 11.47 21.34
C ASN A 166 7.19 10.20 21.71
N ASN A 167 7.89 9.08 21.75
CA ASN A 167 7.30 7.75 21.91
C ASN A 167 6.52 7.58 23.22
N GLU A 168 7.07 8.09 24.32
CA GLU A 168 6.43 8.02 25.64
C GLU A 168 5.18 8.90 25.70
N GLU A 169 5.25 10.10 25.15
CA GLU A 169 4.13 11.03 25.10
C GLU A 169 2.98 10.47 24.26
N GLN A 170 3.26 10.00 23.05
CA GLN A 170 2.21 9.43 22.18
C GLN A 170 1.58 8.18 22.78
N THR A 171 2.36 7.30 23.38
CA THR A 171 1.85 6.13 24.08
C THR A 171 0.97 6.53 25.25
N SER A 172 1.39 7.51 26.04
CA SER A 172 0.60 8.05 27.16
C SER A 172 -0.72 8.65 26.70
N ILE A 173 -0.73 9.41 25.60
CA ILE A 173 -1.94 9.99 25.00
C ILE A 173 -2.91 8.87 24.60
N CYS A 174 -2.43 7.84 23.89
CA CYS A 174 -3.25 6.71 23.49
C CYS A 174 -3.89 5.98 24.69
N LYS A 175 -3.09 5.72 25.72
CA LYS A 175 -3.59 5.06 26.94
C LYS A 175 -4.64 5.89 27.68
N ARG A 176 -4.37 7.17 27.91
CA ARG A 176 -5.30 8.11 28.58
C ARG A 176 -6.58 8.32 27.78
N SER A 177 -6.52 8.29 26.46
CA SER A 177 -7.69 8.40 25.59
C SER A 177 -8.52 7.09 25.52
N GLY A 178 -8.08 6.05 26.21
CA GLY A 178 -8.79 4.77 26.23
C GLY A 178 -8.72 3.97 24.95
N VAL A 179 -7.60 4.06 24.21
CA VAL A 179 -7.35 3.26 23.01
C VAL A 179 -7.35 1.77 23.37
N GLN A 180 -8.24 1.02 22.75
CA GLN A 180 -8.39 -0.43 22.89
C GLN A 180 -8.42 -1.14 21.53
N THR A 181 -8.52 -0.40 20.46
CA THR A 181 -8.53 -0.94 19.09
C THR A 181 -7.56 -0.12 18.24
N ILE A 182 -6.74 -0.80 17.45
CA ILE A 182 -5.75 -0.21 16.56
C ILE A 182 -6.01 -0.73 15.15
N VAL A 183 -6.07 0.16 14.17
CA VAL A 183 -6.21 -0.19 12.75
C VAL A 183 -4.85 -0.05 12.09
N ALA A 184 -4.31 -1.16 11.58
CA ALA A 184 -3.05 -1.19 10.84
C ALA A 184 -3.23 -1.94 9.51
N THR A 185 -2.97 -1.27 8.40
CA THR A 185 -3.23 -1.76 7.05
C THR A 185 -2.02 -2.33 6.32
N SER A 186 -0.84 -2.29 6.93
CA SER A 186 0.38 -2.86 6.38
C SER A 186 1.27 -3.49 7.46
N LEU A 187 2.15 -4.38 7.05
CA LEU A 187 3.14 -5.00 7.95
C LEU A 187 4.08 -3.95 8.53
N GLU A 188 4.54 -3.03 7.69
CA GLU A 188 5.42 -1.93 8.09
C GLU A 188 4.78 -1.05 9.19
N THR A 189 3.46 -0.86 9.14
CA THR A 189 2.72 -0.13 10.17
C THR A 189 2.77 -0.86 11.51
N VAL A 190 2.57 -2.19 11.52
CA VAL A 190 2.67 -2.99 12.75
C VAL A 190 4.08 -2.92 13.33
N GLN A 191 5.09 -3.02 12.48
CA GLN A 191 6.50 -2.89 12.90
C GLN A 191 6.82 -1.49 13.42
N ALA A 192 6.26 -0.45 12.80
CA ALA A 192 6.43 0.93 13.27
C ALA A 192 5.74 1.18 14.61
N LEU A 193 4.58 0.57 14.87
CA LEU A 193 3.91 0.61 16.19
C LEU A 193 4.79 0.00 17.29
N LEU A 194 5.44 -1.13 17.01
CA LEU A 194 6.35 -1.77 17.96
C LEU A 194 7.57 -0.90 18.27
N LYS A 195 8.03 -0.10 17.31
CA LYS A 195 9.13 0.85 17.52
C LYS A 195 8.68 2.12 18.24
N LEU A 196 7.45 2.57 17.99
CA LEU A 196 6.89 3.76 18.61
C LEU A 196 6.59 3.53 20.09
N VAL A 197 5.96 2.40 20.42
CA VAL A 197 5.56 2.08 21.79
C VAL A 197 6.77 1.55 22.56
N PRO A 198 7.13 2.15 23.72
CA PRO A 198 8.21 1.62 24.55
C PRO A 198 8.02 0.17 24.91
N GLU A 199 9.10 -0.61 25.00
CA GLU A 199 9.04 -2.05 25.27
C GLU A 199 8.29 -2.37 26.56
N THR A 200 8.40 -1.54 27.58
CA THR A 200 7.66 -1.66 28.84
C THR A 200 6.15 -1.60 28.67
N GLU A 201 5.67 -0.99 27.58
CA GLU A 201 4.26 -0.83 27.26
C GLU A 201 3.77 -1.78 26.16
N HIS A 202 4.63 -2.69 25.67
CA HIS A 202 4.23 -3.71 24.70
C HIS A 202 3.14 -4.65 25.23
N PRO A 203 3.05 -5.01 26.52
CA PRO A 203 1.90 -5.76 27.03
C PRO A 203 0.57 -5.04 26.78
N TRP A 204 0.49 -3.74 27.06
CA TRP A 204 -0.69 -2.93 26.75
C TRP A 204 -1.00 -2.91 25.24
N LEU A 205 0.02 -2.67 24.39
CA LEU A 205 -0.13 -2.62 22.95
C LEU A 205 -0.70 -3.93 22.40
N LYS A 206 -0.14 -5.06 22.82
CA LYS A 206 -0.54 -6.41 22.36
C LYS A 206 -1.88 -6.89 22.94
N ASP A 207 -2.36 -6.25 23.99
CA ASP A 207 -3.71 -6.44 24.54
C ASP A 207 -4.78 -5.65 23.75
N CYS A 208 -4.41 -4.61 23.03
CA CYS A 208 -5.32 -3.92 22.12
C CYS A 208 -5.78 -4.86 21.01
N ARG A 209 -7.01 -4.66 20.54
CA ARG A 209 -7.53 -5.36 19.36
C ARG A 209 -6.86 -4.78 18.12
N LEU A 210 -6.23 -5.61 17.31
CA LEU A 210 -5.66 -5.20 16.02
C LEU A 210 -6.64 -5.51 14.89
N VAL A 211 -7.10 -4.49 14.21
CA VAL A 211 -7.88 -4.62 12.97
C VAL A 211 -6.95 -4.44 11.78
N THR A 212 -6.92 -5.41 10.90
CA THR A 212 -6.05 -5.43 9.72
C THR A 212 -6.80 -5.88 8.47
N VAL A 213 -6.15 -5.80 7.31
CA VAL A 213 -6.76 -6.05 5.98
C VAL A 213 -6.38 -7.40 5.38
N SER A 214 -5.50 -8.17 6.02
CA SER A 214 -5.07 -9.45 5.47
C SER A 214 -4.64 -10.46 6.53
N ARG A 215 -4.81 -11.75 6.21
CA ARG A 215 -4.35 -12.85 7.05
C ARG A 215 -2.85 -12.80 7.30
N ARG A 216 -2.05 -12.38 6.33
CA ARG A 216 -0.60 -12.27 6.46
C ARG A 216 -0.19 -11.29 7.58
N ILE A 217 -0.86 -10.15 7.68
CA ILE A 217 -0.58 -9.15 8.73
C ILE A 217 -1.04 -9.69 10.08
N ALA A 218 -2.22 -10.31 10.15
CA ALA A 218 -2.74 -10.92 11.36
C ALA A 218 -1.79 -12.02 11.90
N ASN A 219 -1.37 -12.94 11.04
CA ASN A 219 -0.44 -14.02 11.41
C ASN A 219 0.89 -13.47 11.95
N PHE A 220 1.45 -12.44 11.31
CA PHE A 220 2.66 -11.80 11.82
C PHE A 220 2.44 -11.21 13.23
N ALA A 221 1.35 -10.48 13.43
CA ALA A 221 1.03 -9.90 14.73
C ALA A 221 0.85 -10.97 15.82
N GLU A 222 0.16 -12.07 15.50
CA GLU A 222 -0.03 -13.21 16.42
C GLU A 222 1.31 -13.88 16.78
N GLN A 223 2.21 -14.06 15.81
CA GLN A 223 3.54 -14.64 16.04
C GLN A 223 4.40 -13.81 17.00
N ILE A 224 4.23 -12.49 17.01
CA ILE A 224 4.94 -11.59 17.93
C ILE A 224 4.18 -11.35 19.25
N GLY A 225 3.09 -12.09 19.48
CA GLY A 225 2.35 -12.13 20.75
C GLY A 225 1.15 -11.18 20.82
N TRP A 226 0.63 -10.70 19.70
CA TRP A 226 -0.62 -9.96 19.69
C TRP A 226 -1.79 -10.88 19.99
N LYS A 227 -2.64 -10.51 20.97
CA LYS A 227 -3.63 -11.45 21.51
C LYS A 227 -4.95 -11.48 20.74
N ARG A 228 -5.34 -10.36 20.11
CA ARG A 228 -6.64 -10.24 19.43
C ARG A 228 -6.46 -9.58 18.09
N THR A 229 -6.61 -10.33 17.02
CA THR A 229 -6.57 -9.82 15.63
C THR A 229 -7.92 -10.00 14.95
N ILE A 230 -8.31 -9.03 14.14
CA ILE A 230 -9.49 -9.07 13.31
C ILE A 230 -9.09 -8.68 11.89
N ILE A 231 -9.55 -9.45 10.92
CA ILE A 231 -9.40 -9.12 9.51
C ILE A 231 -10.69 -8.43 9.07
N ALA A 232 -10.57 -7.17 8.63
CA ALA A 232 -11.70 -6.43 8.10
C ALA A 232 -12.24 -7.14 6.83
N PRO A 233 -13.56 -7.24 6.68
CA PRO A 233 -14.16 -7.74 5.45
C PRO A 233 -13.81 -6.81 4.27
N ARG A 234 -13.74 -7.39 3.09
CA ARG A 234 -13.46 -6.66 1.85
C ARG A 234 -14.70 -5.97 1.30
#